data_a3c693e34f0916f1b982cc55e9bf178a
#
_entry.id   a3c693e34f0916f1b982cc55e9bf178a
#
_cell.length_a   1.000
_cell.length_b   1.000
_cell.length_c   1.000
_cell.angle_alpha   90.00
_cell.angle_beta   90.00
_cell.angle_gamma   90.00
#
_symmetry.space_group_name_H-M   'P 1'
#
loop_
_entity.id
_entity.type
_entity.pdbx_description
1 polymer ?
#
loop_
_entity_poly.entity_id
_entity_poly.type
_entity_poly.pdbx_seq_one_letter_code
_entity_poly.pdbx_strand_id
1 'polypeptide(L)'
;MNIKLFKGAMMALLSFALLSSCVEPEPPAPEPNFPTAFTQVMAAGDEVVIAVNPNYDATISLPAELVSYYWINVAGQPAYSYNVKANTSFEIRIHTTDVDYFEAVPSCDVTMTMNGESKVIATLSRSTIERSFTLYAANYVDGAFVKEDGKYVYSKVESLDLQQTSTTEFTLPVKVESNFDWNISYPEWIASDATSTGVAGTTEFVLVSNLIKLPLKGDSQKIKVQDGTQEITSANITIGAIDGVLEVNINENILNFDAEGAYKAMGDAIDSPDYANMTSTQNANAFAIGKSADGWYETSYASWVTVTIDEWSGDDMIQTRLVEVKVAKNEGDAREALLFFLPESIANKEGFDPFIELF
;
A
#
# COMPACT_ATOMS: atom_id res chain seq x y z
N MET A 1 -11.09 -41.19 108.39
CA MET A 1 -12.54 -41.07 108.61
C MET A 1 -13.20 -40.77 107.23
N ASN A 2 -14.02 -41.67 106.77
CA ASN A 2 -14.95 -41.62 105.65
C ASN A 2 -14.38 -41.45 104.20
N ILE A 3 -13.95 -42.55 103.66
CA ILE A 3 -13.90 -42.92 102.29
C ILE A 3 -15.23 -43.56 101.87
N LYS A 4 -16.12 -42.88 101.25
CA LYS A 4 -17.27 -43.40 100.45
C LYS A 4 -17.93 -42.30 99.71
N LEU A 5 -17.41 -41.93 98.49
CA LEU A 5 -18.19 -41.28 97.41
C LEU A 5 -17.32 -41.11 96.17
N PHE A 6 -16.83 -42.20 95.62
CA PHE A 6 -16.12 -42.06 94.33
C PHE A 6 -16.25 -43.31 93.44
N LYS A 7 -17.43 -43.98 93.51
CA LYS A 7 -17.64 -45.14 92.63
C LYS A 7 -18.85 -44.99 91.68
N GLY A 8 -19.51 -43.80 91.63
CA GLY A 8 -20.64 -43.61 90.77
C GLY A 8 -20.42 -42.73 89.53
N ALA A 9 -19.32 -41.98 89.40
CA ALA A 9 -19.05 -41.06 88.35
C ALA A 9 -18.19 -41.56 87.18
N MET A 10 -17.64 -42.74 87.28
CA MET A 10 -16.70 -43.28 86.31
C MET A 10 -17.34 -44.27 85.31
N MET A 11 -18.61 -44.62 85.48
CA MET A 11 -19.32 -45.49 84.51
C MET A 11 -20.24 -44.75 83.53
N ALA A 12 -20.51 -43.44 83.76
CA ALA A 12 -21.28 -42.63 82.85
C ALA A 12 -20.46 -41.92 81.76
N LEU A 13 -19.13 -41.86 81.93
CA LEU A 13 -18.25 -41.24 80.91
C LEU A 13 -17.75 -42.20 79.82
N LEU A 14 -17.86 -43.55 80.05
CA LEU A 14 -17.42 -44.53 79.04
C LEU A 14 -18.51 -44.93 78.07
N SER A 15 -19.78 -44.53 78.27
CA SER A 15 -20.86 -44.84 77.35
C SER A 15 -21.13 -43.70 76.33
N PHE A 16 -20.51 -42.54 76.50
CA PHE A 16 -20.62 -41.46 75.54
C PHE A 16 -19.48 -41.44 74.48
N ALA A 17 -18.42 -42.21 74.66
CA ALA A 17 -17.31 -42.22 73.75
C ALA A 17 -17.41 -43.29 72.64
N LEU A 18 -18.51 -44.04 72.55
CA LEU A 18 -18.69 -45.10 71.57
C LEU A 18 -19.80 -44.81 70.52
N LEU A 19 -20.41 -43.62 70.54
CA LEU A 19 -21.45 -43.22 69.54
C LEU A 19 -20.97 -42.14 68.59
N SER A 20 -19.70 -41.73 68.54
CA SER A 20 -19.20 -40.70 67.64
C SER A 20 -18.23 -41.24 66.58
N SER A 21 -18.35 -42.48 66.16
CA SER A 21 -17.42 -42.99 65.14
C SER A 21 -18.15 -43.90 64.16
N CYS A 22 -18.95 -43.36 63.32
CA CYS A 22 -19.26 -43.85 61.99
C CYS A 22 -20.02 -42.76 61.20
N VAL A 23 -19.43 -41.57 61.08
CA VAL A 23 -19.68 -40.81 59.90
C VAL A 23 -18.64 -41.33 58.90
N GLU A 24 -19.01 -42.20 57.98
CA GLU A 24 -18.19 -42.49 56.83
C GLU A 24 -17.76 -41.14 56.24
N PRO A 25 -16.45 -40.90 56.02
CA PRO A 25 -16.02 -39.68 55.39
C PRO A 25 -16.76 -39.61 54.06
N GLU A 26 -17.47 -38.51 53.81
CA GLU A 26 -18.09 -38.28 52.49
C GLU A 26 -17.01 -38.53 51.44
N PRO A 27 -17.33 -39.32 50.41
CA PRO A 27 -16.35 -39.53 49.33
C PRO A 27 -15.92 -38.16 48.80
N PRO A 28 -14.63 -37.98 48.55
CA PRO A 28 -14.13 -36.71 48.05
C PRO A 28 -14.94 -36.32 46.80
N ALA A 29 -15.33 -35.03 46.71
CA ALA A 29 -16.07 -34.52 45.57
C ALA A 29 -15.29 -34.85 44.27
N PRO A 30 -15.96 -35.34 43.24
CA PRO A 30 -15.28 -35.68 41.99
C PRO A 30 -14.51 -34.49 41.45
N GLU A 31 -13.35 -34.69 40.87
CA GLU A 31 -12.60 -33.63 40.23
C GLU A 31 -13.37 -33.07 39.01
N PRO A 32 -13.27 -31.75 38.73
CA PRO A 32 -13.85 -31.16 37.53
C PRO A 32 -13.31 -31.77 36.22
N ASN A 33 -14.17 -32.21 35.33
CA ASN A 33 -13.82 -32.89 34.09
C ASN A 33 -13.70 -31.90 32.90
N PHE A 34 -12.60 -31.20 32.81
CA PHE A 34 -12.31 -30.31 31.69
C PHE A 34 -12.03 -31.09 30.40
N PRO A 35 -12.45 -30.60 29.22
CA PRO A 35 -12.03 -31.17 27.95
C PRO A 35 -10.51 -30.99 27.74
N THR A 36 -9.94 -31.80 26.87
CA THR A 36 -8.54 -31.65 26.49
C THR A 36 -8.35 -30.35 25.72
N ALA A 37 -7.40 -29.52 26.17
CA ALA A 37 -7.10 -28.27 25.49
C ALA A 37 -6.49 -28.50 24.10
N PHE A 38 -6.80 -27.61 23.17
CA PHE A 38 -6.25 -27.62 21.80
C PHE A 38 -5.97 -26.21 21.31
N THR A 39 -5.26 -26.10 20.20
CA THR A 39 -5.04 -24.84 19.49
C THR A 39 -5.59 -24.94 18.08
N GLN A 40 -6.17 -23.85 17.56
CA GLN A 40 -6.67 -23.80 16.20
C GLN A 40 -6.44 -22.44 15.58
N VAL A 41 -6.00 -22.45 14.31
CA VAL A 41 -5.97 -21.26 13.45
C VAL A 41 -7.28 -21.22 12.67
N MET A 42 -7.92 -20.07 12.64
CA MET A 42 -9.24 -19.86 12.02
C MET A 42 -9.12 -18.78 10.92
N ALA A 43 -9.73 -19.04 9.77
CA ALA A 43 -9.87 -18.05 8.70
C ALA A 43 -11.06 -17.11 8.95
N ALA A 44 -11.27 -16.17 8.02
CA ALA A 44 -12.47 -15.32 8.04
C ALA A 44 -13.74 -16.16 7.96
N GLY A 45 -14.70 -15.87 8.81
CA GLY A 45 -16.00 -16.57 8.86
C GLY A 45 -15.98 -18.01 9.38
N ASP A 46 -14.82 -18.52 9.84
CA ASP A 46 -14.73 -19.88 10.37
C ASP A 46 -15.51 -20.05 11.67
N GLU A 47 -15.95 -21.27 11.88
CA GLU A 47 -16.55 -21.75 13.14
C GLU A 47 -15.72 -22.90 13.71
N VAL A 48 -15.51 -22.87 15.01
CA VAL A 48 -15.01 -24.01 15.78
C VAL A 48 -16.07 -24.52 16.74
N VAL A 49 -16.23 -25.83 16.82
CA VAL A 49 -17.18 -26.49 17.72
C VAL A 49 -16.42 -27.19 18.84
N ILE A 50 -16.71 -26.83 20.07
CA ILE A 50 -16.13 -27.45 21.28
C ILE A 50 -17.21 -28.24 22.00
N ALA A 51 -17.11 -29.57 22.00
CA ALA A 51 -18.00 -30.43 22.74
C ALA A 51 -17.60 -30.44 24.23
N VAL A 52 -18.55 -30.17 25.10
CA VAL A 52 -18.35 -30.18 26.55
C VAL A 52 -19.44 -31.02 27.21
N ASN A 53 -19.09 -31.70 28.33
CA ASN A 53 -20.02 -32.44 29.16
C ASN A 53 -19.60 -32.28 30.63
N PRO A 54 -19.80 -31.09 31.21
CA PRO A 54 -19.26 -30.76 32.54
C PRO A 54 -19.99 -31.53 33.63
N ASN A 55 -19.24 -32.00 34.66
CA ASN A 55 -19.81 -32.66 35.86
C ASN A 55 -20.27 -31.63 36.94
N TYR A 56 -19.98 -30.34 36.76
CA TYR A 56 -20.46 -29.23 37.56
C TYR A 56 -21.07 -28.17 36.61
N ASP A 57 -21.91 -27.27 37.16
CA ASP A 57 -22.30 -26.08 36.41
C ASP A 57 -21.05 -25.33 35.94
N ALA A 58 -20.94 -25.05 34.65
CA ALA A 58 -19.77 -24.46 34.05
C ALA A 58 -20.08 -23.15 33.33
N THR A 59 -19.14 -22.23 33.33
CA THR A 59 -19.15 -21.04 32.50
C THR A 59 -18.03 -21.13 31.50
N ILE A 60 -18.35 -21.00 30.22
CA ILE A 60 -17.37 -20.88 29.15
C ILE A 60 -17.28 -19.42 28.75
N SER A 61 -16.07 -18.87 28.67
CA SER A 61 -15.87 -17.44 28.42
C SER A 61 -14.70 -17.19 27.48
N LEU A 62 -14.82 -16.09 26.75
CA LEU A 62 -13.76 -15.45 25.95
C LEU A 62 -13.41 -14.12 26.63
N PRO A 63 -12.18 -13.57 26.42
CA PRO A 63 -11.88 -12.20 26.80
C PRO A 63 -12.87 -11.22 26.15
N ALA A 64 -13.55 -10.42 26.96
CA ALA A 64 -14.63 -9.54 26.47
C ALA A 64 -14.14 -8.52 25.43
N GLU A 65 -12.89 -8.08 25.53
CA GLU A 65 -12.23 -7.19 24.58
C GLU A 65 -11.99 -7.80 23.19
N LEU A 66 -12.02 -9.13 23.07
CA LEU A 66 -11.82 -9.86 21.82
C LEU A 66 -13.13 -10.24 21.13
N VAL A 67 -14.29 -9.85 21.66
CA VAL A 67 -15.62 -10.18 21.08
C VAL A 67 -15.79 -9.64 19.65
N SER A 68 -15.02 -8.62 19.26
CA SER A 68 -14.98 -8.11 17.89
C SER A 68 -14.25 -9.01 16.90
N TYR A 69 -13.46 -9.97 17.38
CA TYR A 69 -12.72 -10.94 16.55
C TYR A 69 -13.29 -12.36 16.68
N TYR A 70 -13.73 -12.73 17.91
CA TYR A 70 -14.22 -14.05 18.24
C TYR A 70 -15.44 -13.93 19.14
N TRP A 71 -16.48 -14.69 18.89
CA TRP A 71 -17.67 -14.71 19.77
C TRP A 71 -18.29 -16.09 19.88
N ILE A 72 -18.94 -16.35 21.01
CA ILE A 72 -19.80 -17.52 21.20
C ILE A 72 -21.13 -17.20 20.53
N ASN A 73 -21.62 -18.07 19.66
CA ASN A 73 -22.95 -17.93 19.07
C ASN A 73 -24.02 -18.42 20.07
N VAL A 74 -24.76 -17.49 20.62
CA VAL A 74 -25.90 -17.79 21.50
C VAL A 74 -27.19 -17.40 20.79
N ALA A 75 -27.94 -18.37 20.31
CA ALA A 75 -29.18 -18.15 19.57
C ALA A 75 -29.08 -17.12 18.42
N GLY A 76 -28.00 -17.13 17.69
CA GLY A 76 -27.73 -16.22 16.58
C GLY A 76 -27.18 -14.85 17.00
N GLN A 77 -26.85 -14.65 18.27
CA GLN A 77 -26.26 -13.40 18.77
C GLN A 77 -24.85 -13.62 19.30
N PRO A 78 -23.91 -12.67 19.07
CA PRO A 78 -22.58 -12.72 19.63
C PRO A 78 -22.60 -12.59 21.16
N ALA A 79 -21.86 -13.45 21.84
CA ALA A 79 -21.63 -13.38 23.27
C ALA A 79 -20.16 -13.69 23.61
N TYR A 80 -19.69 -13.20 24.74
CA TYR A 80 -18.37 -13.53 25.27
C TYR A 80 -18.39 -14.59 26.38
N SER A 81 -19.59 -15.01 26.84
CA SER A 81 -19.73 -16.06 27.82
C SER A 81 -21.04 -16.85 27.64
N TYR A 82 -21.03 -18.12 28.07
CA TYR A 82 -22.18 -19.00 28.06
C TYR A 82 -22.13 -19.97 29.26
N ASN A 83 -23.29 -20.19 29.89
CA ASN A 83 -23.42 -21.09 31.03
C ASN A 83 -23.95 -22.46 30.58
N VAL A 84 -23.26 -23.53 30.96
CA VAL A 84 -23.66 -24.92 30.69
C VAL A 84 -23.98 -25.61 32.00
N LYS A 85 -25.13 -26.31 32.08
CA LYS A 85 -25.54 -27.05 33.24
C LYS A 85 -24.74 -28.35 33.43
N ALA A 86 -24.52 -28.73 34.67
CA ALA A 86 -23.88 -30.00 35.03
C ALA A 86 -24.57 -31.17 34.32
N ASN A 87 -23.80 -32.16 33.90
CA ASN A 87 -24.20 -33.40 33.24
C ASN A 87 -25.04 -33.18 31.95
N THR A 88 -24.77 -32.04 31.28
CA THR A 88 -25.42 -31.73 30.01
C THR A 88 -24.35 -31.73 28.92
N SER A 89 -24.50 -32.63 27.91
CA SER A 89 -23.66 -32.56 26.72
C SER A 89 -24.06 -31.36 25.89
N PHE A 90 -23.13 -30.50 25.56
CA PHE A 90 -23.35 -29.27 24.81
C PHE A 90 -22.22 -28.98 23.83
N GLU A 91 -22.56 -28.42 22.68
CA GLU A 91 -21.59 -27.93 21.69
C GLU A 91 -21.51 -26.42 21.75
N ILE A 92 -20.37 -25.88 22.16
CA ILE A 92 -20.07 -24.46 22.07
C ILE A 92 -19.59 -24.18 20.66
N ARG A 93 -20.24 -23.21 19.99
CA ARG A 93 -19.87 -22.75 18.67
C ARG A 93 -19.24 -21.37 18.78
N ILE A 94 -17.96 -21.27 18.37
CA ILE A 94 -17.21 -20.03 18.40
C ILE A 94 -16.95 -19.64 16.95
N HIS A 95 -17.37 -18.44 16.60
CA HIS A 95 -17.22 -17.87 15.27
C HIS A 95 -16.15 -16.80 15.25
N THR A 96 -15.61 -16.55 14.05
CA THR A 96 -14.79 -15.39 13.75
C THR A 96 -15.52 -14.45 12.80
N THR A 97 -15.04 -13.20 12.72
CA THR A 97 -15.54 -12.23 11.74
C THR A 97 -15.24 -12.67 10.31
N ASP A 98 -16.10 -12.26 9.35
CA ASP A 98 -15.91 -12.48 7.91
C ASP A 98 -14.84 -11.54 7.30
N VAL A 99 -14.05 -10.87 8.14
CA VAL A 99 -13.01 -9.92 7.73
C VAL A 99 -11.66 -10.61 7.73
N ASP A 100 -10.95 -10.50 6.63
CA ASP A 100 -9.55 -10.89 6.55
C ASP A 100 -8.65 -9.84 7.23
N TYR A 101 -7.57 -10.30 7.84
CA TYR A 101 -6.59 -9.45 8.50
C TYR A 101 -5.23 -9.60 7.83
N PHE A 102 -4.58 -8.47 7.57
CA PHE A 102 -3.20 -8.44 7.05
C PHE A 102 -2.16 -8.53 8.16
N GLU A 103 -2.54 -8.13 9.37
CA GLU A 103 -1.69 -8.15 10.56
C GLU A 103 -2.24 -9.14 11.56
N ALA A 104 -1.35 -9.71 12.39
CA ALA A 104 -1.76 -10.62 13.43
C ALA A 104 -2.65 -9.92 14.47
N VAL A 105 -3.82 -10.48 14.70
CA VAL A 105 -4.70 -10.07 15.80
C VAL A 105 -4.42 -10.92 17.03
N PRO A 106 -4.77 -10.45 18.25
CA PRO A 106 -4.54 -11.21 19.47
C PRO A 106 -5.19 -12.59 19.42
N SER A 107 -4.51 -13.59 19.93
CA SER A 107 -5.09 -14.93 20.14
C SER A 107 -6.13 -14.88 21.27
N CYS A 108 -7.11 -15.76 21.19
CA CYS A 108 -8.22 -15.86 22.12
C CYS A 108 -8.14 -17.16 22.90
N ASP A 109 -7.99 -17.07 24.22
CA ASP A 109 -8.10 -18.21 25.11
C ASP A 109 -9.56 -18.43 25.51
N VAL A 110 -10.09 -19.58 25.16
CA VAL A 110 -11.41 -20.06 25.59
C VAL A 110 -11.25 -20.70 26.96
N THR A 111 -11.81 -20.06 27.97
CA THR A 111 -11.71 -20.53 29.36
C THR A 111 -13.00 -21.18 29.80
N MET A 112 -12.88 -22.33 30.44
CA MET A 112 -13.99 -23.00 31.11
C MET A 112 -13.76 -22.94 32.62
N THR A 113 -14.76 -22.45 33.34
CA THR A 113 -14.75 -22.37 34.81
C THR A 113 -15.84 -23.26 35.38
N MET A 114 -15.49 -24.15 36.30
CA MET A 114 -16.45 -24.96 37.06
C MET A 114 -15.89 -25.31 38.44
N ASN A 115 -16.77 -25.38 39.44
CA ASN A 115 -16.43 -25.67 40.82
C ASN A 115 -15.27 -24.82 41.36
N GLY A 116 -15.14 -23.56 40.95
CA GLY A 116 -14.08 -22.63 41.35
C GLY A 116 -12.74 -22.80 40.64
N GLU A 117 -12.58 -23.80 39.77
CA GLU A 117 -11.41 -23.97 38.93
C GLU A 117 -11.64 -23.40 37.54
N SER A 118 -10.60 -22.82 36.95
CA SER A 118 -10.62 -22.29 35.57
C SER A 118 -9.48 -22.89 34.76
N LYS A 119 -9.78 -23.40 33.58
CA LYS A 119 -8.79 -23.91 32.61
C LYS A 119 -9.04 -23.40 31.22
N VAL A 120 -7.97 -23.11 30.49
CA VAL A 120 -8.05 -22.84 29.03
C VAL A 120 -8.34 -24.18 28.34
N ILE A 121 -9.43 -24.25 27.60
CA ILE A 121 -9.87 -25.45 26.86
C ILE A 121 -9.60 -25.33 25.35
N ALA A 122 -9.37 -24.12 24.86
CA ALA A 122 -8.88 -23.89 23.49
C ALA A 122 -8.14 -22.56 23.42
N THR A 123 -7.11 -22.48 22.56
CA THR A 123 -6.48 -21.23 22.15
C THR A 123 -6.71 -21.06 20.67
N LEU A 124 -7.41 -19.99 20.28
CA LEU A 124 -7.78 -19.69 18.91
C LEU A 124 -6.93 -18.52 18.40
N SER A 125 -6.48 -18.63 17.16
CA SER A 125 -5.78 -17.53 16.46
C SER A 125 -6.39 -17.31 15.09
N ARG A 126 -6.23 -16.12 14.54
CA ARG A 126 -6.66 -15.78 13.19
C ARG A 126 -5.53 -15.99 12.19
N SER A 127 -5.84 -16.57 11.05
CA SER A 127 -4.94 -16.52 9.92
C SER A 127 -4.85 -15.09 9.41
N THR A 128 -3.68 -14.73 8.89
CA THR A 128 -3.47 -13.50 8.12
C THR A 128 -3.40 -13.83 6.64
N ILE A 129 -3.74 -12.86 5.82
CA ILE A 129 -3.55 -12.93 4.37
C ILE A 129 -2.45 -11.95 3.96
N GLU A 130 -1.79 -12.23 2.86
CA GLU A 130 -0.81 -11.30 2.28
C GLU A 130 -1.52 -10.22 1.48
N ARG A 131 -1.00 -8.99 1.54
CA ARG A 131 -1.44 -7.91 0.66
C ARG A 131 -1.04 -8.22 -0.77
N SER A 132 -1.98 -8.07 -1.68
CA SER A 132 -1.74 -8.23 -3.10
C SER A 132 -2.18 -7.00 -3.87
N PHE A 133 -1.31 -6.53 -4.75
CA PHE A 133 -1.57 -5.42 -5.66
C PHE A 133 -0.99 -5.77 -7.02
N THR A 134 -1.82 -5.74 -8.05
CA THR A 134 -1.41 -6.07 -9.41
C THR A 134 -1.79 -4.94 -10.35
N LEU A 135 -0.82 -4.49 -11.13
CA LEU A 135 -0.98 -3.50 -12.18
C LEU A 135 -1.19 -4.19 -13.54
N TYR A 136 -2.11 -3.62 -14.31
CA TYR A 136 -2.33 -3.96 -15.70
C TYR A 136 -2.35 -2.67 -16.51
N ALA A 137 -1.75 -2.69 -17.69
CA ALA A 137 -1.79 -1.62 -18.66
C ALA A 137 -2.54 -2.07 -19.91
N ALA A 138 -3.26 -1.17 -20.54
CA ALA A 138 -3.89 -1.44 -21.83
C ALA A 138 -2.82 -1.71 -22.89
N ASN A 139 -3.04 -2.74 -23.70
CA ASN A 139 -2.16 -3.09 -24.80
C ASN A 139 -2.14 -1.97 -25.84
N TYR A 140 -0.95 -1.55 -26.24
CA TYR A 140 -0.74 -0.53 -27.27
C TYR A 140 -0.05 -1.15 -28.48
N VAL A 141 -0.71 -1.09 -29.64
CA VAL A 141 -0.23 -1.71 -30.86
C VAL A 141 -0.52 -0.76 -32.03
N ASP A 142 0.43 -0.57 -32.92
CA ASP A 142 0.32 0.23 -34.13
C ASP A 142 -0.26 1.64 -33.90
N GLY A 143 0.17 2.29 -32.81
CA GLY A 143 -0.23 3.67 -32.51
C GLY A 143 -1.61 3.80 -31.83
N ALA A 144 -2.21 2.71 -31.35
CA ALA A 144 -3.51 2.76 -30.69
C ALA A 144 -3.64 1.74 -29.53
N PHE A 145 -4.47 2.08 -28.54
CA PHE A 145 -4.85 1.12 -27.51
C PHE A 145 -5.86 0.11 -28.04
N VAL A 146 -5.55 -1.17 -27.82
CA VAL A 146 -6.39 -2.29 -28.26
C VAL A 146 -7.69 -2.32 -27.46
N LYS A 147 -8.81 -2.43 -28.17
CA LYS A 147 -10.14 -2.60 -27.58
C LYS A 147 -10.88 -3.80 -28.19
N GLU A 148 -11.57 -4.55 -27.33
CA GLU A 148 -12.52 -5.60 -27.69
C GLU A 148 -13.87 -5.23 -27.09
N ASP A 149 -14.93 -5.26 -27.90
CA ASP A 149 -16.29 -4.85 -27.49
C ASP A 149 -16.34 -3.48 -26.78
N GLY A 150 -15.48 -2.54 -27.22
CA GLY A 150 -15.40 -1.18 -26.68
C GLY A 150 -14.61 -1.06 -25.35
N LYS A 151 -14.12 -2.14 -24.79
CA LYS A 151 -13.31 -2.16 -23.56
C LYS A 151 -11.83 -2.35 -23.88
N TYR A 152 -10.95 -1.74 -23.10
CA TYR A 152 -9.52 -1.93 -23.24
C TYR A 152 -9.13 -3.38 -22.92
N VAL A 153 -8.17 -3.90 -23.71
CA VAL A 153 -7.54 -5.19 -23.46
C VAL A 153 -6.29 -4.94 -22.62
N TYR A 154 -6.25 -5.51 -21.43
CA TYR A 154 -5.19 -5.28 -20.45
C TYR A 154 -4.23 -6.46 -20.36
N SER A 155 -2.95 -6.17 -20.17
CA SER A 155 -1.92 -7.14 -19.81
C SER A 155 -1.28 -6.75 -18.47
N LYS A 156 -0.92 -7.75 -17.65
CA LYS A 156 -0.17 -7.54 -16.41
C LYS A 156 1.19 -6.93 -16.72
N VAL A 157 1.58 -5.92 -15.95
CA VAL A 157 2.82 -5.17 -16.14
C VAL A 157 3.57 -4.96 -14.81
N GLU A 158 4.88 -4.75 -14.90
CA GLU A 158 5.76 -4.36 -13.79
C GLU A 158 6.15 -2.87 -13.86
N SER A 159 5.87 -2.23 -14.99
CA SER A 159 6.10 -0.80 -15.24
C SER A 159 4.96 -0.23 -16.05
N LEU A 160 4.73 1.07 -15.88
CA LEU A 160 3.73 1.82 -16.64
C LEU A 160 4.44 2.69 -17.67
N ASP A 161 4.04 2.57 -18.94
CA ASP A 161 4.63 3.29 -20.04
C ASP A 161 3.52 4.08 -20.78
N LEU A 162 3.43 5.38 -20.48
CA LEU A 162 2.42 6.25 -21.09
C LEU A 162 2.73 6.44 -22.57
N GLN A 163 1.73 6.27 -23.40
CA GLN A 163 1.83 6.38 -24.85
C GLN A 163 1.31 7.74 -25.33
N GLN A 164 1.95 8.29 -26.34
CA GLN A 164 1.50 9.54 -26.96
C GLN A 164 0.17 9.30 -27.69
N THR A 165 -0.88 9.93 -27.22
CA THR A 165 -2.22 9.83 -27.81
C THR A 165 -2.66 11.09 -28.56
N SER A 166 -1.96 12.19 -28.33
CA SER A 166 -2.09 13.44 -29.09
C SER A 166 -0.76 14.18 -29.09
N THR A 167 -0.69 15.30 -29.76
CA THR A 167 0.53 16.15 -29.79
C THR A 167 0.90 16.73 -28.42
N THR A 168 -0.05 16.77 -27.50
CA THR A 168 0.09 17.41 -26.16
C THR A 168 -0.23 16.47 -25.01
N GLU A 169 -0.49 15.18 -25.28
CA GLU A 169 -0.97 14.28 -24.26
C GLU A 169 -0.35 12.88 -24.37
N PHE A 170 0.15 12.39 -23.24
CA PHE A 170 0.51 10.99 -23.06
C PHE A 170 -0.50 10.36 -22.12
N THR A 171 -1.07 9.25 -22.50
CA THR A 171 -2.06 8.55 -21.69
C THR A 171 -1.73 7.08 -21.52
N LEU A 172 -2.29 6.47 -20.49
CA LEU A 172 -2.26 5.02 -20.29
C LEU A 172 -3.52 4.61 -19.54
N PRO A 173 -4.43 3.84 -20.15
CA PRO A 173 -5.47 3.16 -19.41
C PRO A 173 -4.85 2.08 -18.54
N VAL A 174 -5.18 2.11 -17.24
CA VAL A 174 -4.65 1.23 -16.20
C VAL A 174 -5.80 0.50 -15.53
N LYS A 175 -5.58 -0.77 -15.22
CA LYS A 175 -6.44 -1.55 -14.34
C LYS A 175 -5.61 -2.00 -13.13
N VAL A 176 -6.18 -1.88 -11.95
CA VAL A 176 -5.62 -2.33 -10.68
C VAL A 176 -6.49 -3.43 -10.11
N GLU A 177 -5.88 -4.50 -9.62
CA GLU A 177 -6.52 -5.53 -8.80
C GLU A 177 -5.81 -5.57 -7.44
N SER A 178 -6.54 -5.34 -6.35
CA SER A 178 -6.02 -5.29 -4.99
C SER A 178 -6.96 -5.96 -4.01
N ASN A 179 -6.43 -6.56 -2.95
CA ASN A 179 -7.21 -7.08 -1.84
C ASN A 179 -7.24 -6.14 -0.62
N PHE A 180 -6.75 -4.91 -0.77
CA PHE A 180 -6.76 -3.86 0.25
C PHE A 180 -7.10 -2.50 -0.36
N ASP A 181 -7.52 -1.55 0.46
CA ASP A 181 -7.72 -0.15 0.06
C ASP A 181 -6.35 0.50 -0.12
N TRP A 182 -6.14 1.11 -1.28
CA TRP A 182 -4.84 1.58 -1.69
C TRP A 182 -4.81 3.07 -2.02
N ASN A 183 -3.62 3.64 -1.88
CA ASN A 183 -3.29 4.94 -2.43
C ASN A 183 -2.00 4.86 -3.25
N ILE A 184 -1.91 5.67 -4.30
CA ILE A 184 -0.74 5.78 -5.17
C ILE A 184 -0.20 7.20 -5.11
N SER A 185 1.11 7.31 -4.88
CA SER A 185 1.84 8.56 -5.06
C SER A 185 2.44 8.57 -6.46
N TYR A 186 2.10 9.59 -7.24
CA TYR A 186 2.59 9.80 -8.58
C TYR A 186 3.71 10.83 -8.63
N PRO A 187 4.62 10.76 -9.65
CA PRO A 187 5.49 11.85 -10.00
C PRO A 187 4.69 13.11 -10.40
N GLU A 188 5.33 14.27 -10.27
CA GLU A 188 4.70 15.57 -10.54
C GLU A 188 4.25 15.79 -11.99
N TRP A 189 4.75 15.00 -12.94
CA TRP A 189 4.39 15.07 -14.34
C TRP A 189 3.12 14.26 -14.70
N ILE A 190 2.54 13.53 -13.74
CA ILE A 190 1.19 12.98 -13.89
C ILE A 190 0.18 14.07 -13.50
N ALA A 191 -0.90 14.16 -14.26
CA ALA A 191 -1.96 15.13 -14.00
C ALA A 191 -2.49 15.00 -12.55
N SER A 192 -2.77 16.14 -11.93
CA SER A 192 -3.14 16.22 -10.51
C SER A 192 -4.51 15.60 -10.19
N ASP A 193 -5.35 15.40 -11.18
CA ASP A 193 -6.66 14.74 -11.07
C ASP A 193 -6.61 13.23 -11.36
N ALA A 194 -5.40 12.66 -11.56
CA ALA A 194 -5.24 11.23 -11.71
C ALA A 194 -5.79 10.46 -10.50
N THR A 195 -6.46 9.34 -10.76
CA THR A 195 -6.96 8.45 -9.71
C THR A 195 -5.81 7.96 -8.84
N SER A 196 -5.75 8.44 -7.62
CA SER A 196 -4.68 8.15 -6.66
C SER A 196 -5.11 7.24 -5.51
N THR A 197 -6.39 6.89 -5.41
CA THR A 197 -6.95 6.02 -4.36
C THR A 197 -7.96 5.04 -4.93
N GLY A 198 -8.09 3.89 -4.30
CA GLY A 198 -9.12 2.90 -4.63
C GLY A 198 -9.38 1.96 -3.46
N VAL A 199 -10.47 1.22 -3.55
CA VAL A 199 -10.85 0.19 -2.58
C VAL A 199 -10.39 -1.18 -3.05
N ALA A 200 -10.40 -2.15 -2.14
CA ALA A 200 -10.18 -3.56 -2.48
C ALA A 200 -11.12 -4.00 -3.62
N GLY A 201 -10.57 -4.75 -4.58
CA GLY A 201 -11.26 -5.18 -5.79
C GLY A 201 -10.54 -4.71 -7.06
N THR A 202 -11.33 -4.48 -8.12
CA THR A 202 -10.83 -4.04 -9.43
C THR A 202 -11.20 -2.59 -9.66
N THR A 203 -10.21 -1.77 -10.03
CA THR A 203 -10.39 -0.37 -10.41
C THR A 203 -9.76 -0.11 -11.76
N GLU A 204 -10.47 0.57 -12.66
CA GLU A 204 -9.96 1.00 -13.97
C GLU A 204 -9.97 2.53 -14.05
N PHE A 205 -8.88 3.10 -14.58
CA PHE A 205 -8.72 4.55 -14.77
C PHE A 205 -7.73 4.84 -15.89
N VAL A 206 -7.60 6.10 -16.28
CA VAL A 206 -6.63 6.54 -17.28
C VAL A 206 -5.64 7.48 -16.61
N LEU A 207 -4.35 7.16 -16.75
CA LEU A 207 -3.30 8.11 -16.42
C LEU A 207 -3.10 9.06 -17.58
N VAL A 208 -2.93 10.33 -17.26
CA VAL A 208 -2.66 11.40 -18.21
C VAL A 208 -1.42 12.16 -17.71
N SER A 209 -0.50 12.47 -18.62
CA SER A 209 0.67 13.27 -18.30
C SER A 209 0.35 14.76 -18.29
N ASN A 210 1.09 15.48 -17.46
CA ASN A 210 1.23 16.93 -17.59
C ASN A 210 2.57 17.20 -18.29
N LEU A 211 2.54 17.68 -19.52
CA LEU A 211 3.74 17.90 -20.34
C LEU A 211 4.76 18.90 -19.75
N ILE A 212 4.33 19.76 -18.84
CA ILE A 212 5.19 20.81 -18.26
C ILE A 212 6.28 20.24 -17.36
N LYS A 213 6.04 19.06 -16.78
CA LYS A 213 6.91 18.46 -15.75
C LYS A 213 7.46 17.09 -16.16
N LEU A 214 7.53 16.81 -17.46
CA LEU A 214 8.03 15.54 -17.95
C LEU A 214 9.41 15.23 -17.38
N PRO A 215 9.66 13.97 -16.99
CA PRO A 215 10.97 13.59 -16.50
C PRO A 215 12.02 13.79 -17.59
N LEU A 216 13.18 14.26 -17.19
CA LEU A 216 14.34 14.25 -18.06
C LEU A 216 14.70 12.77 -18.36
N LYS A 217 15.19 12.52 -19.58
CA LYS A 217 15.59 11.17 -20.00
C LYS A 217 16.52 10.52 -18.98
N GLY A 218 16.21 9.30 -18.58
CA GLY A 218 17.03 8.51 -17.66
C GLY A 218 16.57 8.56 -16.20
N ASP A 219 15.71 9.48 -15.81
CA ASP A 219 15.08 9.44 -14.49
C ASP A 219 14.02 8.36 -14.48
N SER A 220 14.36 7.20 -13.92
CA SER A 220 13.35 6.20 -13.60
C SER A 220 12.47 6.75 -12.45
N GLN A 221 11.40 7.40 -12.81
CA GLN A 221 10.38 7.82 -11.86
C GLN A 221 9.64 6.58 -11.36
N LYS A 222 9.19 6.63 -10.11
CA LYS A 222 8.43 5.53 -9.51
C LYS A 222 7.10 6.02 -8.99
N ILE A 223 6.08 5.21 -9.22
CA ILE A 223 4.87 5.27 -8.42
C ILE A 223 5.10 4.45 -7.14
N LYS A 224 4.49 4.87 -6.04
CA LYS A 224 4.48 4.15 -4.77
C LYS A 224 3.06 3.80 -4.42
N VAL A 225 2.84 2.54 -4.14
CA VAL A 225 1.54 2.00 -3.71
C VAL A 225 1.58 1.77 -2.21
N GLN A 226 0.59 2.28 -1.52
CA GLN A 226 0.52 2.26 -0.06
C GLN A 226 -0.84 1.74 0.42
N ASP A 227 -0.82 1.08 1.58
CA ASP A 227 -1.98 0.85 2.44
C ASP A 227 -1.87 1.84 3.62
N GLY A 228 -2.72 2.86 3.63
CA GLY A 228 -2.55 3.99 4.53
C GLY A 228 -1.19 4.69 4.36
N THR A 229 -0.28 4.52 5.32
CA THR A 229 1.08 5.09 5.29
C THR A 229 2.16 4.06 4.96
N GLN A 230 1.82 2.78 4.90
CA GLN A 230 2.76 1.69 4.64
C GLN A 230 2.96 1.51 3.13
N GLU A 231 4.19 1.65 2.64
CA GLU A 231 4.53 1.30 1.25
C GLU A 231 4.49 -0.21 1.08
N ILE A 232 3.63 -0.68 0.16
CA ILE A 232 3.43 -2.10 -0.14
C ILE A 232 4.28 -2.50 -1.34
N THR A 233 4.28 -1.67 -2.39
CA THR A 233 5.06 -1.92 -3.60
C THR A 233 5.34 -0.62 -4.34
N SER A 234 6.22 -0.69 -5.33
CA SER A 234 6.48 0.41 -6.25
C SER A 234 6.66 -0.13 -7.67
N ALA A 235 6.34 0.68 -8.67
CA ALA A 235 6.57 0.37 -10.07
C ALA A 235 7.22 1.54 -10.78
N ASN A 236 8.01 1.26 -11.81
CA ASN A 236 8.54 2.31 -12.66
C ASN A 236 7.42 2.88 -13.52
N ILE A 237 7.52 4.19 -13.79
CA ILE A 237 6.63 4.86 -14.71
C ILE A 237 7.49 5.68 -15.69
N THR A 238 7.20 5.53 -16.96
CA THR A 238 7.95 6.13 -18.06
C THR A 238 7.00 6.72 -19.08
N ILE A 239 7.57 7.40 -20.04
CA ILE A 239 6.85 7.92 -21.21
C ILE A 239 7.36 7.16 -22.42
N GLY A 240 6.46 6.60 -23.20
CA GLY A 240 6.76 5.95 -24.47
C GLY A 240 7.36 6.93 -25.48
N ALA A 241 8.02 6.38 -26.47
CA ALA A 241 8.70 7.18 -27.49
C ALA A 241 7.70 8.15 -28.17
N ILE A 242 8.08 9.41 -28.23
CA ILE A 242 7.45 10.39 -29.14
C ILE A 242 7.73 9.91 -30.57
N ASP A 243 6.79 10.13 -31.47
CA ASP A 243 6.94 9.82 -32.91
C ASP A 243 8.31 10.28 -33.43
N GLY A 244 9.16 9.32 -33.77
CA GLY A 244 10.56 9.53 -34.04
C GLY A 244 11.41 9.57 -32.74
N VAL A 245 12.69 9.32 -32.89
CA VAL A 245 13.64 9.45 -31.79
C VAL A 245 13.97 10.92 -31.61
N LEU A 246 13.72 11.47 -30.45
CA LEU A 246 14.25 12.75 -30.00
C LEU A 246 14.82 12.57 -28.60
N GLU A 247 16.13 12.49 -28.52
CA GLU A 247 16.85 12.38 -27.27
C GLU A 247 17.74 13.59 -27.07
N VAL A 248 17.56 14.28 -25.95
CA VAL A 248 18.43 15.36 -25.55
C VAL A 248 19.29 14.87 -24.39
N ASN A 249 20.59 14.80 -24.62
CA ASN A 249 21.56 14.45 -23.61
C ASN A 249 22.20 15.74 -23.10
N ILE A 250 22.06 15.99 -21.82
CA ILE A 250 22.68 17.10 -21.12
C ILE A 250 23.57 16.51 -20.04
N ASN A 251 24.81 16.99 -19.92
CA ASN A 251 25.76 16.45 -18.94
C ASN A 251 25.25 16.52 -17.50
N GLU A 252 24.39 17.50 -17.24
CA GLU A 252 23.74 17.73 -15.97
C GLU A 252 22.26 18.09 -16.21
N ASN A 253 21.38 17.71 -15.30
CA ASN A 253 19.96 18.04 -15.40
C ASN A 253 19.69 19.55 -15.32
N ILE A 254 20.66 20.33 -14.89
CA ILE A 254 20.62 21.78 -14.76
C ILE A 254 21.89 22.37 -15.36
N LEU A 255 21.76 23.18 -16.38
CA LEU A 255 22.86 23.95 -16.92
C LEU A 255 23.03 25.23 -16.09
N ASN A 256 24.19 25.43 -15.51
CA ASN A 256 24.54 26.63 -14.75
C ASN A 256 25.43 27.57 -15.57
N PHE A 257 25.13 28.85 -15.48
CA PHE A 257 25.89 29.91 -16.14
C PHE A 257 26.24 30.98 -15.11
N ASP A 258 27.43 31.58 -15.24
CA ASP A 258 27.76 32.73 -14.40
C ASP A 258 27.07 34.03 -14.89
N ALA A 259 27.32 35.13 -14.19
CA ALA A 259 26.72 36.41 -14.53
C ALA A 259 27.15 36.93 -15.92
N GLU A 260 28.29 36.53 -16.42
CA GLU A 260 28.78 36.90 -17.74
C GLU A 260 28.23 35.99 -18.85
N GLY A 261 27.46 34.95 -18.50
CA GLY A 261 26.85 34.00 -19.43
C GLY A 261 27.77 32.83 -19.83
N ALA A 262 28.87 32.61 -19.09
CA ALA A 262 29.71 31.45 -19.31
C ALA A 262 29.20 30.22 -18.57
N TYR A 263 29.14 29.09 -19.25
CA TYR A 263 28.76 27.80 -18.64
C TYR A 263 29.69 27.43 -17.50
N LYS A 264 29.12 26.94 -16.42
CA LYS A 264 29.84 26.43 -15.24
C LYS A 264 29.37 25.00 -14.93
N ALA A 265 30.25 24.05 -15.14
CA ALA A 265 30.01 22.69 -14.74
C ALA A 265 29.82 22.57 -13.23
N MET A 266 28.95 21.65 -12.78
CA MET A 266 28.76 21.34 -11.37
C MET A 266 29.70 20.22 -10.93
N GLY A 267 30.23 20.34 -9.70
CA GLY A 267 31.10 19.32 -9.12
C GLY A 267 32.42 19.16 -9.87
N ASP A 268 32.77 17.93 -10.21
CA ASP A 268 34.00 17.54 -10.93
C ASP A 268 33.82 17.53 -12.46
N ALA A 269 32.66 17.95 -12.99
CA ALA A 269 32.43 18.02 -14.42
C ALA A 269 33.38 19.07 -15.08
N ILE A 270 33.72 18.83 -16.32
CA ILE A 270 34.61 19.71 -17.07
C ILE A 270 33.76 20.73 -17.83
N ASP A 271 34.12 22.02 -17.72
CA ASP A 271 33.57 23.05 -18.57
C ASP A 271 33.89 22.70 -20.06
N SER A 272 32.88 22.27 -20.80
CA SER A 272 33.00 21.82 -22.17
C SER A 272 31.92 22.45 -23.03
N PRO A 273 32.21 22.84 -24.28
CA PRO A 273 31.21 23.23 -25.23
C PRO A 273 30.21 22.09 -25.56
N ASP A 274 30.62 20.82 -25.32
CA ASP A 274 29.80 19.63 -25.62
C ASP A 274 28.91 19.21 -24.45
N TYR A 275 28.48 20.13 -23.59
CA TYR A 275 27.66 19.84 -22.43
C TYR A 275 26.22 19.42 -22.77
N ALA A 276 25.78 19.67 -24.02
CA ALA A 276 24.48 19.25 -24.49
C ALA A 276 24.54 18.75 -25.95
N ASN A 277 23.88 17.64 -26.22
CA ASN A 277 23.67 17.15 -27.57
C ASN A 277 22.28 16.56 -27.73
N MET A 278 21.82 16.45 -28.97
CA MET A 278 20.53 15.91 -29.32
C MET A 278 20.68 14.81 -30.35
N THR A 279 20.11 13.65 -30.08
CA THR A 279 20.00 12.56 -31.07
C THR A 279 18.54 12.48 -31.52
N SER A 280 18.30 12.58 -32.82
CA SER A 280 16.93 12.53 -33.35
C SER A 280 16.86 11.95 -34.75
N THR A 281 15.65 11.50 -35.14
CA THR A 281 15.30 11.07 -36.51
C THR A 281 14.70 12.21 -37.33
N GLN A 282 14.55 13.40 -36.77
CA GLN A 282 13.93 14.56 -37.40
C GLN A 282 14.51 15.85 -36.86
N ASN A 283 14.25 16.95 -37.55
CA ASN A 283 14.58 18.26 -37.00
C ASN A 283 13.77 18.55 -35.74
N ALA A 284 14.35 19.36 -34.88
CA ALA A 284 13.72 19.81 -33.66
C ALA A 284 13.87 21.34 -33.54
N ASN A 285 12.87 21.97 -32.97
CA ASN A 285 12.92 23.34 -32.51
C ASN A 285 13.21 23.37 -31.01
N ALA A 286 14.07 24.31 -30.61
CA ALA A 286 14.39 24.52 -29.22
C ALA A 286 14.07 25.95 -28.80
N PHE A 287 13.52 26.13 -27.62
CA PHE A 287 13.24 27.44 -27.03
C PHE A 287 13.33 27.37 -25.50
N ALA A 288 13.41 28.54 -24.87
CA ALA A 288 13.46 28.67 -23.44
C ALA A 288 12.30 29.51 -22.95
N ILE A 289 11.70 29.10 -21.84
CA ILE A 289 10.66 29.82 -21.13
C ILE A 289 11.18 30.23 -19.76
N GLY A 290 11.12 31.54 -19.43
CA GLY A 290 11.59 32.08 -18.18
C GLY A 290 10.71 31.63 -17.00
N LYS A 291 11.34 31.59 -15.81
CA LYS A 291 10.64 31.39 -14.56
C LYS A 291 10.67 32.69 -13.77
N SER A 292 9.51 33.17 -13.33
CA SER A 292 9.39 34.38 -12.54
C SER A 292 9.95 34.18 -11.12
N ALA A 293 10.21 35.26 -10.40
CA ALA A 293 10.67 35.24 -9.02
C ALA A 293 9.72 34.50 -8.06
N ASP A 294 8.43 34.46 -8.38
CA ASP A 294 7.40 33.73 -7.63
C ASP A 294 7.35 32.22 -7.95
N GLY A 295 8.25 31.77 -8.82
CA GLY A 295 8.35 30.36 -9.23
C GLY A 295 7.39 29.92 -10.33
N TRP A 296 6.59 30.82 -10.90
CA TRP A 296 5.72 30.54 -12.03
C TRP A 296 6.45 30.71 -13.36
N TYR A 297 6.03 29.98 -14.38
CA TYR A 297 6.58 30.16 -15.73
C TYR A 297 5.99 31.41 -16.39
N GLU A 298 6.83 32.12 -17.12
CA GLU A 298 6.41 33.28 -17.89
C GLU A 298 5.60 32.84 -19.10
N THR A 299 4.70 33.68 -19.56
CA THR A 299 3.95 33.47 -20.79
C THR A 299 4.68 34.06 -22.01
N SER A 300 6.02 34.08 -21.96
CA SER A 300 6.89 34.57 -22.99
C SER A 300 8.22 33.85 -23.03
N TYR A 301 8.84 33.84 -24.20
CA TYR A 301 10.18 33.28 -24.33
C TYR A 301 11.20 34.04 -23.48
N ALA A 302 12.11 33.28 -22.87
CA ALA A 302 13.26 33.85 -22.17
C ALA A 302 14.22 34.47 -23.19
N SER A 303 14.04 35.74 -23.52
CA SER A 303 14.84 36.46 -24.51
C SER A 303 16.35 36.52 -24.22
N TRP A 304 16.73 36.20 -22.99
CA TRP A 304 18.10 36.11 -22.53
C TRP A 304 18.75 34.73 -22.72
N VAL A 305 18.02 33.76 -23.26
CA VAL A 305 18.50 32.42 -23.60
C VAL A 305 18.35 32.23 -25.11
N THR A 306 19.42 31.81 -25.77
CA THR A 306 19.40 31.39 -27.16
C THR A 306 19.83 29.94 -27.23
N VAL A 307 19.01 29.09 -27.86
CA VAL A 307 19.34 27.68 -28.09
C VAL A 307 19.53 27.46 -29.56
N THR A 308 20.65 26.93 -29.96
CA THR A 308 20.96 26.59 -31.34
C THR A 308 21.27 25.11 -31.45
N ILE A 309 20.68 24.45 -32.44
CA ILE A 309 20.93 23.04 -32.76
C ILE A 309 21.68 23.02 -34.08
N ASP A 310 22.75 22.25 -34.17
CA ASP A 310 23.47 22.09 -35.41
C ASP A 310 22.55 21.62 -36.54
N GLU A 311 22.87 22.04 -37.76
CA GLU A 311 22.09 21.69 -38.94
C GLU A 311 22.13 20.16 -39.17
N TRP A 312 21.01 19.64 -39.70
CA TRP A 312 20.95 18.27 -40.19
C TRP A 312 21.86 18.09 -41.37
N SER A 313 22.78 17.11 -41.33
CA SER A 313 23.77 16.86 -42.35
C SER A 313 23.80 15.39 -42.78
N GLY A 314 23.92 15.16 -44.10
CA GLY A 314 24.04 13.82 -44.67
C GLY A 314 22.69 13.07 -44.80
N ASP A 315 22.78 11.78 -45.12
CA ASP A 315 21.66 10.88 -45.39
C ASP A 315 21.28 9.97 -44.21
N ASP A 316 21.92 10.15 -43.06
CA ASP A 316 21.68 9.31 -41.89
C ASP A 316 20.29 9.59 -41.29
N MET A 317 19.52 8.54 -41.14
CA MET A 317 18.13 8.65 -40.56
C MET A 317 18.16 9.05 -39.10
N ILE A 318 19.25 8.83 -38.38
CA ILE A 318 19.44 9.20 -36.97
C ILE A 318 20.72 10.02 -36.88
N GLN A 319 20.59 11.22 -36.33
CA GLN A 319 21.79 12.09 -36.18
C GLN A 319 21.90 12.59 -34.74
N THR A 320 23.14 12.59 -34.23
CA THR A 320 23.47 13.29 -32.99
C THR A 320 24.07 14.64 -33.36
N ARG A 321 23.49 15.71 -32.85
CA ARG A 321 23.84 17.09 -33.16
C ARG A 321 24.16 17.84 -31.89
N LEU A 322 25.13 18.75 -31.95
CA LEU A 322 25.46 19.62 -30.83
C LEU A 322 24.31 20.60 -30.57
N VAL A 323 24.01 20.83 -29.32
CA VAL A 323 23.09 21.86 -28.84
C VAL A 323 23.90 22.91 -28.12
N GLU A 324 23.92 24.12 -28.69
CA GLU A 324 24.57 25.27 -28.05
C GLU A 324 23.53 26.11 -27.32
N VAL A 325 23.76 26.35 -26.03
CA VAL A 325 22.93 27.24 -25.21
C VAL A 325 23.73 28.49 -24.86
N LYS A 326 23.29 29.64 -25.32
CA LYS A 326 23.87 30.93 -24.98
C LYS A 326 22.98 31.69 -24.02
N VAL A 327 23.58 32.17 -22.94
CA VAL A 327 22.88 32.97 -21.92
C VAL A 327 23.46 34.40 -21.96
N ALA A 328 22.58 35.38 -22.08
CA ALA A 328 22.98 36.76 -22.05
C ALA A 328 23.43 37.18 -20.64
N LYS A 329 24.41 38.09 -20.59
CA LYS A 329 24.89 38.69 -19.33
C LYS A 329 23.72 39.11 -18.43
N ASN A 330 23.87 38.82 -17.16
CA ASN A 330 22.91 39.16 -16.12
C ASN A 330 23.53 40.16 -15.14
N GLU A 331 22.93 41.34 -15.06
CA GLU A 331 23.33 42.41 -14.13
C GLU A 331 22.39 42.53 -12.91
N GLY A 332 21.39 41.59 -12.82
CA GLY A 332 20.41 41.55 -11.76
C GLY A 332 20.47 40.28 -10.93
N ASP A 333 19.33 39.94 -10.31
CA ASP A 333 19.18 38.72 -9.54
C ASP A 333 19.30 37.47 -10.41
N ALA A 334 19.57 36.32 -9.75
CA ALA A 334 19.60 35.03 -10.43
C ALA A 334 18.27 34.73 -11.12
N ARG A 335 18.33 34.19 -12.30
CA ARG A 335 17.14 33.85 -13.13
C ARG A 335 17.24 32.42 -13.63
N GLU A 336 16.08 31.81 -13.83
CA GLU A 336 15.93 30.45 -14.29
C GLU A 336 15.09 30.39 -15.56
N ALA A 337 15.32 29.41 -16.40
CA ALA A 337 14.48 29.09 -17.54
C ALA A 337 14.41 27.59 -17.76
N LEU A 338 13.29 27.12 -18.33
CA LEU A 338 13.18 25.78 -18.87
C LEU A 338 13.55 25.78 -20.35
N LEU A 339 14.33 24.79 -20.75
CA LEU A 339 14.61 24.53 -22.15
C LEU A 339 13.65 23.47 -22.68
N PHE A 340 13.02 23.76 -23.79
CA PHE A 340 12.14 22.85 -24.49
C PHE A 340 12.74 22.46 -25.83
N PHE A 341 12.63 21.18 -26.15
CA PHE A 341 13.03 20.60 -27.43
C PHE A 341 11.81 19.86 -27.98
N LEU A 342 11.29 20.31 -29.09
CA LEU A 342 10.11 19.71 -29.71
C LEU A 342 10.44 19.23 -31.12
N PRO A 343 9.97 18.05 -31.53
CA PRO A 343 10.03 17.67 -32.94
C PRO A 343 9.43 18.77 -33.83
N GLU A 344 10.04 19.01 -34.96
CA GLU A 344 9.60 20.03 -35.92
C GLU A 344 8.15 19.77 -36.34
N SER A 345 7.76 18.52 -36.46
CA SER A 345 6.41 18.09 -36.76
C SER A 345 5.34 18.57 -35.74
N ILE A 346 5.76 18.75 -34.50
CA ILE A 346 4.92 19.30 -33.41
C ILE A 346 5.02 20.83 -33.39
N ALA A 347 6.26 21.33 -33.35
CA ALA A 347 6.50 22.77 -33.21
C ALA A 347 5.94 23.61 -34.36
N ASN A 348 5.89 23.03 -35.58
CA ASN A 348 5.38 23.70 -36.80
C ASN A 348 3.91 23.38 -37.09
N LYS A 349 3.19 22.73 -36.19
CA LYS A 349 1.77 22.43 -36.38
C LYS A 349 0.96 23.73 -36.40
N GLU A 350 0.05 23.86 -37.36
CA GLU A 350 -0.84 25.02 -37.45
C GLU A 350 -1.65 25.20 -36.14
N GLY A 351 -1.55 26.38 -35.57
CA GLY A 351 -2.21 26.72 -34.28
C GLY A 351 -1.48 26.28 -33.05
N PHE A 352 -0.30 25.66 -33.15
CA PHE A 352 0.51 25.34 -31.98
C PHE A 352 1.01 26.61 -31.30
N ASP A 353 0.61 26.81 -30.05
CA ASP A 353 1.10 27.88 -29.18
C ASP A 353 1.71 27.24 -27.91
N PRO A 354 3.05 27.30 -27.70
CA PRO A 354 3.70 26.69 -26.57
C PRO A 354 3.19 27.22 -25.21
N PHE A 355 2.67 28.43 -25.17
CA PHE A 355 2.15 29.06 -23.95
C PHE A 355 0.71 28.63 -23.61
N ILE A 356 0.01 28.00 -24.55
CA ILE A 356 -1.30 27.41 -24.32
C ILE A 356 -1.22 25.89 -24.16
N GLU A 357 -0.36 25.27 -24.97
CA GLU A 357 -0.31 23.81 -25.08
C GLU A 357 0.64 23.16 -24.09
N LEU A 358 1.59 23.92 -23.50
CA LEU A 358 2.56 23.42 -22.52
C LEU A 358 2.28 23.88 -21.09
N PHE A 359 1.26 24.72 -20.86
CA PHE A 359 0.94 25.27 -19.54
C PHE A 359 -0.56 25.12 -19.17
#